data_cd8bf114b0e395dfbee34199ccd56957
#
_entry.id   cd8bf114b0e395dfbee34199ccd56957
#
_cell.length_a   1.000
_cell.length_b   1.000
_cell.length_c   1.000
_cell.angle_alpha   90.00
_cell.angle_beta   90.00
_cell.angle_gamma   90.00
#
_symmetry.space_group_name_H-M   'P 1'
#
loop_
_entity.id
_entity.type
_entity.pdbx_description
1 polymer ?
#
loop_
_entity_poly.entity_id
_entity_poly.type
_entity_poly.pdbx_seq_one_letter_code
_entity_poly.pdbx_strand_id
1 'polypeptide(L)'
;TIPQLSRLSSLDVRDVWPHEAHHFTQWLLQNADVLSDVLGMDLELTQAEKPVGGFSLDLIGKDLQSGPTVIVENQLATTDHSHLGQLLTYAGGTDPSTVVWCAPAFREEHRAALDWLNEHTDEGIRFFGVEISAVRIGDSAPAPLFRLVANPNDWAKRVHSQKAASQASASPRSEAYEAFWTYLLKRIHEA
;
A
#
# COMPACT_ATOMS: atom_id res chain seq x y z
N THR A 1 27.49 -5.99 -28.12
CA THR A 1 26.29 -5.29 -28.62
C THR A 1 25.73 -4.43 -27.52
N ILE A 2 25.54 -3.14 -27.74
CA ILE A 2 24.90 -2.23 -26.77
C ILE A 2 23.41 -2.53 -26.80
N PRO A 3 22.76 -2.82 -25.65
CA PRO A 3 21.33 -3.09 -25.59
C PRO A 3 20.53 -1.84 -25.95
N GLN A 4 19.48 -2.00 -26.76
CA GLN A 4 18.54 -0.93 -27.06
C GLN A 4 17.51 -0.86 -25.93
N LEU A 5 17.44 0.27 -25.23
CA LEU A 5 16.52 0.48 -24.12
C LEU A 5 15.31 1.33 -24.56
N SER A 6 14.14 0.95 -24.10
CA SER A 6 12.91 1.74 -24.25
C SER A 6 12.84 2.84 -23.18
N ARG A 7 12.01 3.85 -23.43
CA ARG A 7 11.77 4.94 -22.48
C ARG A 7 10.42 4.79 -21.81
N LEU A 8 10.38 5.09 -20.51
CA LEU A 8 9.14 5.27 -19.78
C LEU A 8 8.47 6.58 -20.18
N SER A 9 7.16 6.54 -20.38
CA SER A 9 6.29 7.72 -20.56
C SER A 9 5.33 7.79 -19.38
N SER A 10 5.22 8.96 -18.76
CA SER A 10 4.22 9.22 -17.72
C SER A 10 2.86 9.49 -18.38
N LEU A 11 1.80 9.02 -17.72
CA LEU A 11 0.41 9.27 -18.07
C LEU A 11 -0.25 10.10 -16.96
N ASP A 12 -1.26 10.89 -17.31
CA ASP A 12 -2.13 11.44 -16.28
C ASP A 12 -2.88 10.32 -15.57
N VAL A 13 -2.90 10.35 -14.26
CA VAL A 13 -3.60 9.32 -13.47
C VAL A 13 -5.09 9.28 -13.80
N ARG A 14 -5.67 10.42 -14.22
CA ARG A 14 -7.08 10.52 -14.64
C ARG A 14 -7.36 9.93 -16.02
N ASP A 15 -6.34 9.77 -16.85
CA ASP A 15 -6.48 9.02 -18.11
C ASP A 15 -6.63 7.51 -17.84
N VAL A 16 -6.08 7.02 -16.72
CA VAL A 16 -6.17 5.62 -16.30
C VAL A 16 -7.36 5.41 -15.37
N TRP A 17 -7.55 6.29 -14.39
CA TRP A 17 -8.66 6.26 -13.44
C TRP A 17 -9.43 7.60 -13.49
N PRO A 18 -10.42 7.73 -14.38
CA PRO A 18 -11.18 8.97 -14.56
C PRO A 18 -11.92 9.45 -13.30
N HIS A 19 -12.33 8.54 -12.44
CA HIS A 19 -13.02 8.82 -11.19
C HIS A 19 -12.34 8.13 -10.01
N GLU A 20 -12.10 8.87 -8.93
CA GLU A 20 -11.45 8.40 -7.71
C GLU A 20 -12.22 7.25 -7.09
N ALA A 21 -13.43 7.49 -6.57
CA ALA A 21 -14.22 6.50 -5.85
C ALA A 21 -14.64 5.29 -6.72
N HIS A 22 -14.97 5.52 -8.01
CA HIS A 22 -15.52 4.47 -8.89
C HIS A 22 -14.45 3.69 -9.65
N HIS A 23 -13.27 4.28 -9.89
CA HIS A 23 -12.21 3.62 -10.64
C HIS A 23 -10.99 3.35 -9.78
N PHE A 24 -10.33 4.37 -9.22
CA PHE A 24 -9.10 4.17 -8.47
C PHE A 24 -9.32 3.42 -7.16
N THR A 25 -10.28 3.85 -6.34
CA THR A 25 -10.57 3.19 -5.05
C THR A 25 -11.02 1.74 -5.23
N GLN A 26 -11.87 1.46 -6.24
CA GLN A 26 -12.30 0.09 -6.55
C GLN A 26 -11.17 -0.77 -7.12
N TRP A 27 -10.30 -0.17 -7.93
CA TRP A 27 -9.14 -0.87 -8.45
C TRP A 27 -8.16 -1.19 -7.32
N LEU A 28 -7.88 -0.26 -6.43
CA LEU A 28 -6.97 -0.46 -5.30
C LEU A 28 -7.51 -1.51 -4.30
N LEU A 29 -8.83 -1.54 -4.08
CA LEU A 29 -9.47 -2.58 -3.28
C LEU A 29 -9.19 -4.00 -3.82
N GLN A 30 -9.13 -4.16 -5.14
CA GLN A 30 -8.90 -5.45 -5.81
C GLN A 30 -7.41 -5.76 -6.01
N ASN A 31 -6.53 -4.77 -5.86
CA ASN A 31 -5.09 -4.86 -6.10
C ASN A 31 -4.31 -4.32 -4.87
N ALA A 32 -4.69 -4.76 -3.68
CA ALA A 32 -4.05 -4.34 -2.42
C ALA A 32 -2.57 -4.71 -2.34
N ASP A 33 -2.14 -5.72 -3.11
CA ASP A 33 -0.76 -6.17 -3.24
C ASP A 33 0.19 -5.04 -3.69
N VAL A 34 -0.27 -4.14 -4.56
CA VAL A 34 0.54 -2.99 -5.02
C VAL A 34 0.86 -2.05 -3.86
N LEU A 35 -0.12 -1.82 -2.96
CA LEU A 35 0.08 -1.00 -1.77
C LEU A 35 0.87 -1.77 -0.71
N SER A 36 0.64 -3.08 -0.58
CA SER A 36 1.41 -3.98 0.30
C SER A 36 2.89 -3.92 -0.01
N ASP A 37 3.26 -3.98 -1.28
CA ASP A 37 4.66 -3.96 -1.72
C ASP A 37 5.37 -2.66 -1.36
N VAL A 38 4.73 -1.51 -1.58
CA VAL A 38 5.34 -0.21 -1.29
C VAL A 38 5.40 0.08 0.20
N LEU A 39 4.42 -0.36 0.98
CA LEU A 39 4.41 -0.21 2.43
C LEU A 39 5.26 -1.27 3.15
N GLY A 40 5.57 -2.38 2.48
CA GLY A 40 6.25 -3.53 3.08
C GLY A 40 5.42 -4.22 4.15
N MET A 41 4.09 -4.26 3.96
CA MET A 41 3.09 -4.85 4.84
C MET A 41 2.29 -5.88 4.06
N ASP A 42 1.61 -6.78 4.75
CA ASP A 42 0.71 -7.75 4.13
C ASP A 42 -0.74 -7.29 4.35
N LEU A 43 -1.27 -6.52 3.38
CA LEU A 43 -2.55 -5.83 3.51
C LEU A 43 -3.70 -6.65 2.93
N GLU A 44 -4.83 -6.66 3.64
CA GLU A 44 -6.13 -7.04 3.13
C GLU A 44 -7.06 -5.83 3.20
N LEU A 45 -7.40 -5.23 2.06
CA LEU A 45 -8.44 -4.21 1.98
C LEU A 45 -9.79 -4.90 1.91
N THR A 46 -10.71 -4.57 2.82
CA THR A 46 -11.95 -5.32 3.01
C THR A 46 -13.20 -4.60 2.55
N GLN A 47 -13.16 -3.26 2.55
CA GLN A 47 -14.34 -2.46 2.22
C GLN A 47 -13.92 -1.09 1.66
N ALA A 48 -14.63 -0.67 0.60
CA ALA A 48 -14.61 0.71 0.11
C ALA A 48 -15.80 1.50 0.64
N GLU A 49 -15.66 2.83 0.66
CA GLU A 49 -16.72 3.79 1.01
C GLU A 49 -17.39 3.47 2.37
N LYS A 50 -16.55 3.21 3.39
CA LYS A 50 -17.08 2.91 4.73
C LYS A 50 -17.60 4.16 5.42
N PRO A 51 -18.88 4.17 5.89
CA PRO A 51 -19.39 5.29 6.67
C PRO A 51 -18.65 5.47 8.00
N VAL A 52 -18.18 6.70 8.26
CA VAL A 52 -17.57 7.11 9.53
C VAL A 52 -18.22 8.43 9.96
N GLY A 53 -19.18 8.36 10.89
CA GLY A 53 -20.01 9.49 11.24
C GLY A 53 -20.84 9.99 10.04
N GLY A 54 -20.66 11.24 9.65
CA GLY A 54 -21.30 11.86 8.49
C GLY A 54 -20.46 11.83 7.21
N PHE A 55 -19.34 11.09 7.20
CA PHE A 55 -18.36 11.03 6.11
C PHE A 55 -18.21 9.61 5.58
N SER A 56 -17.54 9.45 4.43
CA SER A 56 -17.23 8.16 3.82
C SER A 56 -15.70 8.01 3.72
N LEU A 57 -15.16 6.99 4.36
CA LEU A 57 -13.75 6.61 4.27
C LEU A 57 -13.54 5.77 3.01
N ASP A 58 -12.58 6.13 2.18
CA ASP A 58 -12.35 5.47 0.89
C ASP A 58 -12.10 3.98 1.02
N LEU A 59 -11.11 3.57 1.85
CA LEU A 59 -10.81 2.15 2.04
C LEU A 59 -10.47 1.84 3.51
N ILE A 60 -10.93 0.69 3.96
CA ILE A 60 -10.52 0.10 5.22
C ILE A 60 -10.09 -1.34 5.02
N GLY A 61 -9.15 -1.77 5.83
CA GLY A 61 -8.60 -3.12 5.82
C GLY A 61 -7.84 -3.44 7.10
N LYS A 62 -6.97 -4.41 7.01
CA LYS A 62 -6.10 -4.86 8.10
C LYS A 62 -4.73 -5.28 7.58
N ASP A 63 -3.74 -5.22 8.45
CA ASP A 63 -2.45 -5.88 8.27
C ASP A 63 -2.61 -7.35 8.68
N LEU A 64 -2.38 -8.29 7.75
CA LEU A 64 -2.55 -9.72 8.00
C LEU A 64 -1.50 -10.31 8.96
N GLN A 65 -0.36 -9.65 9.13
CA GLN A 65 0.70 -10.10 10.04
C GLN A 65 0.44 -9.67 11.48
N SER A 66 -0.03 -8.44 11.68
CA SER A 66 -0.21 -7.84 13.00
C SER A 66 -1.67 -7.73 13.43
N GLY A 67 -2.62 -7.80 12.51
CA GLY A 67 -4.06 -7.76 12.75
C GLY A 67 -4.70 -6.37 12.89
N PRO A 68 -3.99 -5.27 13.16
CA PRO A 68 -4.59 -3.95 13.36
C PRO A 68 -5.24 -3.36 12.11
N THR A 69 -6.17 -2.44 12.35
CA THR A 69 -6.91 -1.70 11.31
C THR A 69 -5.99 -0.80 10.50
N VAL A 70 -6.17 -0.85 9.18
CA VAL A 70 -5.54 0.03 8.19
C VAL A 70 -6.62 0.86 7.53
N ILE A 71 -6.43 2.17 7.40
CA ILE A 71 -7.28 3.04 6.60
C ILE A 71 -6.49 3.69 5.49
N VAL A 72 -7.16 3.88 4.34
CA VAL A 72 -6.57 4.54 3.17
C VAL A 72 -7.51 5.64 2.69
N GLU A 73 -6.96 6.82 2.52
CA GLU A 73 -7.61 7.97 1.90
C GLU A 73 -6.97 8.20 0.53
N ASN A 74 -7.78 8.27 -0.50
CA ASN A 74 -7.36 8.45 -1.88
C ASN A 74 -7.66 9.88 -2.36
N GLN A 75 -6.79 10.42 -3.19
CA GLN A 75 -7.01 11.72 -3.82
C GLN A 75 -6.36 11.70 -5.20
N LEU A 76 -7.14 11.84 -6.28
CA LEU A 76 -6.62 11.96 -7.66
C LEU A 76 -6.31 13.41 -8.04
N ALA A 77 -5.77 14.17 -7.09
CA ALA A 77 -5.29 15.53 -7.26
C ALA A 77 -4.09 15.78 -6.33
N THR A 78 -3.42 16.94 -6.46
CA THR A 78 -2.41 17.34 -5.48
C THR A 78 -3.05 17.47 -4.10
N THR A 79 -2.36 16.99 -3.07
CA THR A 79 -2.85 16.97 -1.67
C THR A 79 -3.37 18.33 -1.21
N ASP A 80 -4.42 18.34 -0.40
CA ASP A 80 -5.05 19.53 0.17
C ASP A 80 -5.42 19.36 1.65
N HIS A 81 -5.79 20.48 2.29
CA HIS A 81 -6.14 20.48 3.72
C HIS A 81 -7.44 19.75 4.03
N SER A 82 -8.37 19.67 3.08
CA SER A 82 -9.63 18.97 3.26
C SER A 82 -9.40 17.47 3.47
N HIS A 83 -8.60 16.85 2.61
CA HIS A 83 -8.26 15.42 2.73
C HIS A 83 -7.38 15.15 3.97
N LEU A 84 -6.47 16.06 4.34
CA LEU A 84 -5.74 15.94 5.61
C LEU A 84 -6.70 15.95 6.81
N GLY A 85 -7.71 16.83 6.80
CA GLY A 85 -8.74 16.90 7.84
C GLY A 85 -9.61 15.64 7.88
N GLN A 86 -10.01 15.12 6.73
CA GLN A 86 -10.75 13.85 6.60
C GLN A 86 -9.95 12.68 7.17
N LEU A 87 -8.70 12.54 6.75
CA LEU A 87 -7.77 11.50 7.19
C LEU A 87 -7.64 11.47 8.73
N LEU A 88 -7.49 12.63 9.38
CA LEU A 88 -7.44 12.74 10.84
C LEU A 88 -8.79 12.43 11.50
N THR A 89 -9.89 12.85 10.87
CA THR A 89 -11.26 12.52 11.33
C THR A 89 -11.51 11.03 11.29
N TYR A 90 -11.11 10.35 10.21
CA TYR A 90 -11.23 8.91 10.09
C TYR A 90 -10.34 8.16 11.06
N ALA A 91 -9.11 8.63 11.26
CA ALA A 91 -8.22 8.07 12.26
C ALA A 91 -8.84 8.12 13.66
N GLY A 92 -9.41 9.28 14.05
CA GLY A 92 -10.12 9.43 15.33
C GLY A 92 -11.39 8.57 15.47
N GLY A 93 -12.05 8.24 14.36
CA GLY A 93 -13.29 7.45 14.35
C GLY A 93 -13.11 5.94 14.21
N THR A 94 -11.96 5.47 13.74
CA THR A 94 -11.72 4.04 13.47
C THR A 94 -10.59 3.44 14.31
N ASP A 95 -9.84 4.25 15.03
CA ASP A 95 -8.69 3.84 15.86
C ASP A 95 -7.70 2.92 15.10
N PRO A 96 -7.17 3.35 13.94
CA PRO A 96 -6.31 2.53 13.11
C PRO A 96 -4.88 2.52 13.65
N SER A 97 -4.15 1.45 13.38
CA SER A 97 -2.70 1.44 13.56
C SER A 97 -1.93 1.99 12.36
N THR A 98 -2.56 2.06 11.21
CA THR A 98 -1.94 2.51 9.96
C THR A 98 -2.90 3.38 9.18
N VAL A 99 -2.42 4.55 8.81
CA VAL A 99 -3.13 5.57 8.04
C VAL A 99 -2.32 5.84 6.77
N VAL A 100 -2.95 5.66 5.62
CA VAL A 100 -2.30 5.85 4.32
C VAL A 100 -3.02 6.94 3.54
N TRP A 101 -2.28 7.89 3.02
CA TRP A 101 -2.78 8.90 2.09
C TRP A 101 -2.16 8.68 0.70
N CYS A 102 -2.98 8.39 -0.31
CA CYS A 102 -2.56 8.21 -1.69
C CYS A 102 -2.91 9.44 -2.52
N ALA A 103 -1.93 10.03 -3.22
CA ALA A 103 -2.16 11.20 -4.10
C ALA A 103 -1.12 11.24 -5.24
N PRO A 104 -1.44 11.85 -6.41
CA PRO A 104 -0.46 12.00 -7.49
C PRO A 104 0.70 12.93 -7.17
N ALA A 105 0.50 13.89 -6.25
CA ALA A 105 1.53 14.81 -5.82
C ALA A 105 1.27 15.28 -4.39
N PHE A 106 2.32 15.33 -3.59
CA PHE A 106 2.29 15.85 -2.22
C PHE A 106 2.87 17.26 -2.17
N ARG A 107 2.15 18.17 -1.51
CA ARG A 107 2.73 19.45 -1.09
C ARG A 107 3.69 19.20 0.06
N GLU A 108 4.78 19.97 0.13
CA GLU A 108 5.77 19.86 1.20
C GLU A 108 5.16 20.04 2.60
N GLU A 109 4.17 20.94 2.72
CA GLU A 109 3.47 21.19 3.99
C GLU A 109 2.69 19.97 4.48
N HIS A 110 2.08 19.21 3.56
CA HIS A 110 1.33 18.00 3.90
C HIS A 110 2.26 16.83 4.22
N ARG A 111 3.38 16.73 3.51
CA ARG A 111 4.43 15.77 3.84
C ARG A 111 4.99 16.04 5.23
N ALA A 112 5.34 17.30 5.52
CA ALA A 112 5.82 17.71 6.82
C ALA A 112 4.79 17.45 7.94
N ALA A 113 3.49 17.60 7.64
CA ALA A 113 2.43 17.27 8.60
C ALA A 113 2.39 15.77 8.92
N LEU A 114 2.54 14.88 7.91
CA LEU A 114 2.62 13.44 8.14
C LEU A 114 3.88 13.05 8.92
N ASP A 115 5.01 13.66 8.62
CA ASP A 115 6.27 13.45 9.35
C ASP A 115 6.12 13.88 10.81
N TRP A 116 5.50 15.06 11.06
CA TRP A 116 5.21 15.54 12.40
C TRP A 116 4.27 14.60 13.17
N LEU A 117 3.22 14.08 12.52
CA LEU A 117 2.31 13.10 13.12
C LEU A 117 3.05 11.83 13.51
N ASN A 118 3.94 11.34 12.65
CA ASN A 118 4.76 10.15 12.95
C ASN A 118 5.72 10.37 14.14
N GLU A 119 6.16 11.62 14.39
CA GLU A 119 7.05 11.95 15.50
C GLU A 119 6.31 12.17 16.82
N HIS A 120 5.03 12.61 16.77
CA HIS A 120 4.31 13.12 17.94
C HIS A 120 3.08 12.29 18.32
N THR A 121 2.80 11.20 17.60
CA THR A 121 1.76 10.23 17.98
C THR A 121 2.39 8.97 18.60
N ASP A 122 1.56 8.16 19.27
CA ASP A 122 2.00 6.91 19.87
C ASP A 122 2.63 5.97 18.82
N GLU A 123 3.58 5.14 19.27
CA GLU A 123 4.27 4.16 18.42
C GLU A 123 3.29 3.16 17.75
N GLY A 124 2.08 3.03 18.28
CA GLY A 124 1.02 2.17 17.75
C GLY A 124 0.37 2.68 16.48
N ILE A 125 0.50 3.99 16.14
CA ILE A 125 -0.08 4.57 14.93
C ILE A 125 1.00 5.05 13.97
N ARG A 126 0.77 4.82 12.67
CA ARG A 126 1.74 5.08 11.59
C ARG A 126 1.05 5.79 10.44
N PHE A 127 1.64 6.87 9.97
CA PHE A 127 1.14 7.67 8.85
C PHE A 127 2.05 7.50 7.63
N PHE A 128 1.46 7.14 6.50
CA PHE A 128 2.17 6.97 5.24
C PHE A 128 1.62 7.92 4.18
N GLY A 129 2.52 8.59 3.47
CA GLY A 129 2.21 9.30 2.23
C GLY A 129 2.69 8.47 1.05
N VAL A 130 1.80 8.17 0.11
CA VAL A 130 2.10 7.39 -1.09
C VAL A 130 1.79 8.20 -2.33
N GLU A 131 2.82 8.53 -3.08
CA GLU A 131 2.66 9.15 -4.39
C GLU A 131 2.31 8.10 -5.43
N ILE A 132 1.23 8.35 -6.19
CA ILE A 132 0.73 7.48 -7.24
C ILE A 132 0.99 8.10 -8.61
N SER A 133 1.43 7.29 -9.55
CA SER A 133 1.59 7.67 -10.95
C SER A 133 1.25 6.50 -11.86
N ALA A 134 1.01 6.79 -13.12
CA ALA A 134 0.84 5.79 -14.16
C ALA A 134 1.92 5.99 -15.23
N VAL A 135 2.51 4.89 -15.67
CA VAL A 135 3.60 4.88 -16.67
C VAL A 135 3.34 3.81 -17.73
N ARG A 136 3.99 3.95 -18.87
CA ARG A 136 4.01 2.90 -19.90
C ARG A 136 5.31 2.93 -20.69
N ILE A 137 5.61 1.84 -21.38
CA ILE A 137 6.72 1.71 -22.33
C ILE A 137 6.13 1.55 -23.72
N GLY A 138 6.36 2.55 -24.60
CA GLY A 138 5.78 2.57 -25.95
C GLY A 138 4.25 2.48 -25.88
N ASP A 139 3.67 1.52 -26.59
CA ASP A 139 2.21 1.28 -26.66
C ASP A 139 1.72 0.20 -25.69
N SER A 140 2.49 -0.14 -24.65
CA SER A 140 2.06 -1.10 -23.64
C SER A 140 0.84 -0.60 -22.84
N ALA A 141 0.16 -1.54 -22.17
CA ALA A 141 -0.82 -1.16 -21.16
C ALA A 141 -0.19 -0.26 -20.08
N PRO A 142 -0.94 0.67 -19.47
CA PRO A 142 -0.49 1.45 -18.34
C PRO A 142 -0.09 0.55 -17.16
N ALA A 143 0.99 0.93 -16.47
CA ALA A 143 1.43 0.31 -15.24
C ALA A 143 1.34 1.33 -14.09
N PRO A 144 0.77 0.96 -12.94
CA PRO A 144 0.79 1.81 -11.74
C PRO A 144 2.21 1.84 -11.16
N LEU A 145 2.58 3.00 -10.64
CA LEU A 145 3.83 3.18 -9.91
C LEU A 145 3.53 3.93 -8.62
N PHE A 146 3.83 3.29 -7.48
CA PHE A 146 3.62 3.82 -6.15
C PHE A 146 4.97 4.12 -5.50
N ARG A 147 5.07 5.24 -4.80
CA ARG A 147 6.29 5.70 -4.15
C ARG A 147 5.99 6.26 -2.77
N LEU A 148 6.69 5.78 -1.73
CA LEU A 148 6.62 6.39 -0.40
C LEU A 148 7.26 7.79 -0.43
N VAL A 149 6.55 8.77 0.13
CA VAL A 149 7.00 10.16 0.30
C VAL A 149 7.00 10.60 1.75
N ALA A 150 6.21 9.95 2.60
CA ALA A 150 6.25 10.06 4.06
C ALA A 150 6.07 8.69 4.69
N ASN A 151 6.84 8.38 5.73
CA ASN A 151 6.78 7.12 6.46
C ASN A 151 7.34 7.30 7.89
N PRO A 152 6.91 6.46 8.85
CA PRO A 152 7.43 6.50 10.22
C PRO A 152 8.95 6.37 10.28
N ASN A 153 9.59 7.08 11.20
CA ASN A 153 11.02 6.96 11.48
C ASN A 153 11.38 5.50 11.82
N ASP A 154 12.52 5.01 11.35
CA ASP A 154 13.02 3.63 11.48
C ASP A 154 12.12 2.53 10.88
N TRP A 155 10.98 2.88 10.26
CA TRP A 155 10.11 1.91 9.61
C TRP A 155 10.83 1.16 8.48
N ALA A 156 11.56 1.86 7.64
CA ALA A 156 12.31 1.25 6.54
C ALA A 156 13.29 0.18 7.04
N LYS A 157 13.97 0.42 8.17
CA LYS A 157 14.88 -0.55 8.79
C LYS A 157 14.15 -1.79 9.30
N ARG A 158 12.97 -1.61 9.93
CA ARG A 158 12.15 -2.74 10.41
C ARG A 158 11.60 -3.58 9.26
N VAL A 159 11.13 -2.96 8.19
CA VAL A 159 10.64 -3.67 6.99
C VAL A 159 11.75 -4.48 6.34
N HIS A 160 12.95 -3.91 6.21
CA HIS A 160 14.09 -4.65 5.66
C HIS A 160 14.49 -5.84 6.54
N SER A 161 14.49 -5.68 7.87
CA SER A 161 14.80 -6.78 8.78
C SER A 161 13.72 -7.86 8.80
N GLN A 162 12.44 -7.49 8.70
CA GLN A 162 11.33 -8.45 8.60
C GLN A 162 11.34 -9.21 7.27
N LYS A 163 11.57 -8.53 6.14
CA LYS A 163 11.73 -9.20 4.83
C LYS A 163 12.92 -10.17 4.84
N ALA A 164 14.06 -9.78 5.42
CA ALA A 164 15.21 -10.66 5.55
C ALA A 164 14.91 -11.87 6.46
N ALA A 165 14.19 -11.68 7.57
CA ALA A 165 13.80 -12.74 8.48
C ALA A 165 12.75 -13.68 7.84
N SER A 166 11.79 -13.17 7.08
CA SER A 166 10.77 -13.98 6.39
C SER A 166 11.36 -14.74 5.18
N GLN A 167 12.41 -14.23 4.57
CA GLN A 167 13.17 -14.96 3.55
C GLN A 167 14.11 -16.01 4.16
N ALA A 168 14.55 -15.81 5.41
CA ALA A 168 15.40 -16.75 6.14
C ALA A 168 14.59 -17.82 6.91
N SER A 169 13.36 -17.53 7.31
CA SER A 169 12.42 -18.49 7.89
C SER A 169 11.51 -19.03 6.80
N ALA A 170 11.69 -20.30 6.44
CA ALA A 170 10.68 -21.00 5.69
C ALA A 170 9.34 -20.83 6.43
N SER A 171 8.33 -20.28 5.77
CA SER A 171 7.01 -20.15 6.41
C SER A 171 6.48 -21.55 6.75
N PRO A 172 5.66 -21.73 7.80
CA PRO A 172 5.01 -23.02 8.08
C PRO A 172 4.28 -23.61 6.85
N ARG A 173 3.84 -22.74 5.95
CA ARG A 173 3.23 -23.12 4.66
C ARG A 173 4.28 -23.63 3.66
N SER A 174 5.47 -23.02 3.62
CA SER A 174 6.59 -23.49 2.78
C SER A 174 7.11 -24.84 3.26
N GLU A 175 7.26 -25.03 4.58
CA GLU A 175 7.65 -26.31 5.18
C GLU A 175 6.62 -27.41 4.92
N ALA A 176 5.34 -27.09 5.05
CA ALA A 176 4.25 -28.03 4.73
C ALA A 176 4.22 -28.37 3.24
N TYR A 177 4.54 -27.40 2.37
CA TYR A 177 4.60 -27.59 0.92
C TYR A 177 5.80 -28.45 0.53
N GLU A 178 6.97 -28.20 1.09
CA GLU A 178 8.17 -29.04 0.90
C GLU A 178 7.97 -30.46 1.42
N ALA A 179 7.39 -30.62 2.61
CA ALA A 179 7.08 -31.93 3.17
C ALA A 179 6.07 -32.71 2.30
N PHE A 180 5.04 -32.04 1.79
CA PHE A 180 4.07 -32.63 0.86
C PHE A 180 4.74 -33.11 -0.43
N TRP A 181 5.54 -32.27 -1.08
CA TRP A 181 6.20 -32.64 -2.34
C TRP A 181 7.26 -33.71 -2.15
N THR A 182 8.02 -33.66 -1.05
CA THR A 182 9.00 -34.69 -0.69
C THR A 182 8.33 -36.05 -0.52
N TYR A 183 7.20 -36.06 0.20
CA TYR A 183 6.42 -37.29 0.38
C TYR A 183 5.84 -37.81 -0.93
N LEU A 184 5.28 -36.94 -1.76
CA LEU A 184 4.68 -37.31 -3.05
C LEU A 184 5.72 -37.86 -4.03
N LEU A 185 6.86 -37.18 -4.16
CA LEU A 185 7.96 -37.62 -5.04
C LEU A 185 8.53 -38.97 -4.62
N LYS A 186 8.67 -39.20 -3.31
CA LYS A 186 9.11 -40.47 -2.77
C LYS A 186 8.15 -41.62 -3.19
N ARG A 187 6.84 -41.39 -3.07
CA ARG A 187 5.84 -42.43 -3.47
C ARG A 187 5.79 -42.68 -4.96
N ILE A 188 6.05 -41.67 -5.79
CA ILE A 188 6.11 -41.82 -7.26
C ILE A 188 7.36 -42.64 -7.68
N HIS A 189 8.47 -42.53 -6.94
CA HIS A 189 9.68 -43.30 -7.26
C HIS A 189 9.65 -44.75 -6.72
N GLU A 190 8.77 -45.03 -5.77
CA GLU A 190 8.59 -46.38 -5.20
C GLU A 190 7.46 -47.19 -5.88
N ALA A 191 6.76 -46.59 -6.87
CA ALA A 191 5.69 -47.20 -7.64
C ALA A 191 6.14 -47.59 -9.07
#